data_977b8160bd90425a00a1e0cc7f3ec005
#
_entry.id   977b8160bd90425a00a1e0cc7f3ec005
#
_cell.length_a   1.000
_cell.length_b   1.000
_cell.length_c   1.000
_cell.angle_alpha   90.00
_cell.angle_beta   90.00
_cell.angle_gamma   90.00
#
_symmetry.space_group_name_H-M   'P 1'
#
loop_
_entity.id
_entity.type
_entity.pdbx_description
1 polymer ?
#
loop_
_entity_poly.entity_id
_entity_poly.type
_entity_poly.pdbx_seq_one_letter_code
_entity_poly.pdbx_strand_id
1 'polypeptide(L)'
;FVSLAGRYLVLMPNNPRGGGVSRRIEGEDRQELRETMDQLDLPSGMSIIARTAGIGRTVEELQWDLNYLMKLWNAIEGAARPQFESVVTDPEGKKTTTYVDSPNGPDGQRLKRANPPPFLIVEESNLVIRAIRDYFHPEIGEILVDTDDIYEQARQFMAHVMPDNLQRVKRYKDDVPLFSRFQIEHQIETAYSRQVPLPSGGSIVVD
;
A
#
# COMPACT_ATOMS: atom_id res chain seq x y z
N PHE A 1 7.07 -13.82 -9.89
CA PHE A 1 7.37 -13.28 -8.57
C PHE A 1 6.37 -12.19 -8.19
N VAL A 2 6.05 -12.07 -6.90
CA VAL A 2 5.18 -11.02 -6.36
C VAL A 2 6.05 -9.86 -5.88
N SER A 3 5.57 -8.63 -6.10
CA SER A 3 6.15 -7.40 -5.54
C SER A 3 5.06 -6.59 -4.88
N LEU A 4 5.26 -6.26 -3.62
CA LEU A 4 4.33 -5.46 -2.81
C LEU A 4 4.98 -4.13 -2.46
N ALA A 5 4.40 -3.03 -2.93
CA ALA A 5 4.95 -1.70 -2.73
C ALA A 5 4.39 -1.05 -1.46
N GLY A 6 5.27 -0.78 -0.50
CA GLY A 6 5.03 0.06 0.65
C GLY A 6 5.38 1.53 0.38
N ARG A 7 5.49 2.30 1.45
CA ARG A 7 5.94 3.68 1.38
C ARG A 7 7.43 3.79 1.10
N TYR A 8 8.23 3.10 1.87
CA TYR A 8 9.70 3.16 1.85
C TYR A 8 10.35 1.97 1.19
N LEU A 9 9.67 0.83 1.23
CA LEU A 9 10.17 -0.46 0.77
C LEU A 9 9.27 -1.08 -0.31
N VAL A 10 9.86 -1.97 -1.09
CA VAL A 10 9.13 -2.95 -1.91
C VAL A 10 9.53 -4.32 -1.41
N LEU A 11 8.55 -5.11 -0.96
CA LEU A 11 8.76 -6.50 -0.53
C LEU A 11 8.59 -7.45 -1.72
N MET A 12 9.54 -8.35 -1.88
CA MET A 12 9.48 -9.49 -2.80
C MET A 12 9.49 -10.79 -1.99
N PRO A 13 8.31 -11.27 -1.57
CA PRO A 13 8.20 -12.35 -0.59
C PRO A 13 8.62 -13.72 -1.12
N ASN A 14 8.66 -13.88 -2.43
CA ASN A 14 9.01 -15.15 -3.10
C ASN A 14 10.21 -15.02 -4.07
N ASN A 15 11.06 -14.01 -3.86
CA ASN A 15 12.29 -13.79 -4.63
C ASN A 15 13.49 -13.48 -3.73
N PRO A 16 14.21 -14.49 -3.20
CA PRO A 16 15.33 -14.29 -2.29
C PRO A 16 16.56 -13.64 -2.94
N ARG A 17 16.63 -13.62 -4.27
CA ARG A 17 17.76 -13.07 -5.02
C ARG A 17 17.55 -11.62 -5.46
N GLY A 18 16.36 -11.09 -5.23
CA GLY A 18 16.07 -9.68 -5.46
C GLY A 18 16.68 -8.81 -4.35
N GLY A 19 16.31 -7.55 -4.34
CA GLY A 19 16.63 -6.66 -3.23
C GLY A 19 17.77 -5.69 -3.49
N GLY A 20 17.92 -4.79 -2.53
CA GLY A 20 18.93 -3.73 -2.54
C GLY A 20 18.33 -2.34 -2.40
N VAL A 21 19.00 -1.35 -2.95
CA VAL A 21 18.61 0.05 -2.90
C VAL A 21 18.27 0.53 -4.32
N SER A 22 17.23 1.34 -4.45
CA SER A 22 16.82 1.92 -5.74
C SER A 22 18.01 2.48 -6.52
N ARG A 23 18.03 2.27 -7.84
CA ARG A 23 19.08 2.80 -8.73
C ARG A 23 19.15 4.33 -8.79
N ARG A 24 18.08 5.00 -8.34
CA ARG A 24 18.00 6.46 -8.28
C ARG A 24 18.70 7.06 -7.07
N ILE A 25 19.13 6.23 -6.12
CA ILE A 25 19.83 6.65 -4.91
C ILE A 25 21.31 6.40 -5.12
N GLU A 26 22.14 7.42 -4.92
CA GLU A 26 23.57 7.39 -5.16
C GLU A 26 24.34 7.91 -3.93
N GLY A 27 25.67 7.78 -3.94
CA GLY A 27 26.55 8.36 -2.94
C GLY A 27 26.34 7.84 -1.51
N GLU A 28 26.45 8.75 -0.56
CA GLU A 28 26.35 8.47 0.88
C GLU A 28 24.95 7.96 1.26
N ASP A 29 23.90 8.57 0.72
CA ASP A 29 22.50 8.16 0.97
C ASP A 29 22.29 6.67 0.66
N ARG A 30 22.93 6.17 -0.39
CA ARG A 30 22.83 4.77 -0.78
C ARG A 30 23.48 3.85 0.23
N GLN A 31 24.62 4.24 0.75
CA GLN A 31 25.36 3.45 1.74
C GLN A 31 24.63 3.45 3.07
N GLU A 32 24.24 4.62 3.56
CA GLU A 32 23.50 4.77 4.82
C GLU A 32 22.20 3.96 4.80
N LEU A 33 21.43 4.08 3.71
CA LEU A 33 20.17 3.34 3.59
C LEU A 33 20.39 1.81 3.53
N ARG A 34 21.50 1.34 2.94
CA ARG A 34 21.86 -0.07 2.95
C ARG A 34 22.18 -0.56 4.37
N GLU A 35 22.97 0.21 5.12
CA GLU A 35 23.32 -0.10 6.51
C GLU A 35 22.06 -0.11 7.42
N THR A 36 21.11 0.76 7.15
CA THR A 36 19.82 0.78 7.85
C THR A 36 18.99 -0.46 7.49
N MET A 37 18.95 -0.85 6.21
CA MET A 37 18.21 -2.04 5.75
C MET A 37 18.78 -3.34 6.32
N ASP A 38 20.10 -3.43 6.51
CA ASP A 38 20.75 -4.63 7.08
C ASP A 38 20.35 -4.90 8.53
N GLN A 39 19.76 -3.92 9.21
CA GLN A 39 19.25 -4.03 10.58
C GLN A 39 17.76 -4.48 10.64
N LEU A 40 17.10 -4.60 9.48
CA LEU A 40 15.69 -5.00 9.43
C LEU A 40 15.52 -6.50 9.66
N ASP A 41 14.45 -6.85 10.37
CA ASP A 41 14.05 -8.24 10.59
C ASP A 41 13.29 -8.76 9.35
N LEU A 42 14.04 -9.24 8.37
CA LEU A 42 13.50 -9.80 7.12
C LEU A 42 13.55 -11.33 7.16
N PRO A 43 12.42 -12.03 7.01
CA PRO A 43 12.39 -13.49 6.96
C PRO A 43 13.21 -14.07 5.82
N SER A 44 13.81 -15.23 6.06
CA SER A 44 14.56 -15.97 5.04
C SER A 44 13.70 -16.30 3.83
N GLY A 45 14.28 -16.20 2.64
CA GLY A 45 13.58 -16.48 1.39
C GLY A 45 12.89 -15.25 0.78
N MET A 46 12.90 -14.12 1.48
CA MET A 46 12.36 -12.85 1.00
C MET A 46 13.45 -11.85 0.67
N SER A 47 13.12 -10.83 -0.10
CA SER A 47 14.01 -9.69 -0.34
C SER A 47 13.22 -8.39 -0.38
N ILE A 48 13.93 -7.27 -0.15
CA ILE A 48 13.36 -5.92 -0.15
C ILE A 48 14.19 -4.98 -1.02
N ILE A 49 13.53 -4.00 -1.62
CA ILE A 49 14.18 -2.87 -2.30
C ILE A 49 13.79 -1.60 -1.56
N ALA A 50 14.78 -0.82 -1.13
CA ALA A 50 14.51 0.52 -0.60
C ALA A 50 14.19 1.49 -1.74
N ARG A 51 13.10 2.24 -1.54
CA ARG A 51 12.65 3.33 -2.42
C ARG A 51 13.36 4.64 -2.07
N THR A 52 13.31 5.63 -2.97
CA THR A 52 13.84 6.98 -2.72
C THR A 52 13.24 7.65 -1.48
N ALA A 53 11.98 7.38 -1.16
CA ALA A 53 11.32 7.86 0.05
C ALA A 53 11.91 7.31 1.36
N GLY A 54 12.74 6.27 1.29
CA GLY A 54 13.43 5.67 2.45
C GLY A 54 14.69 6.42 2.86
N ILE A 55 15.18 7.38 2.06
CA ILE A 55 16.37 8.16 2.41
C ILE A 55 16.14 8.91 3.72
N GLY A 56 17.09 8.81 4.65
CA GLY A 56 17.03 9.46 5.96
C GLY A 56 15.95 8.93 6.90
N ARG A 57 15.36 7.77 6.62
CA ARG A 57 14.41 7.11 7.53
C ARG A 57 15.13 6.25 8.55
N THR A 58 14.54 6.15 9.74
CA THR A 58 15.08 5.31 10.81
C THR A 58 14.79 3.83 10.57
N VAL A 59 15.50 2.96 11.29
CA VAL A 59 15.25 1.50 11.27
C VAL A 59 13.80 1.20 11.66
N GLU A 60 13.26 1.90 12.66
CA GLU A 60 11.89 1.71 13.16
C GLU A 60 10.85 2.06 12.09
N GLU A 61 11.05 3.16 11.35
CA GLU A 61 10.15 3.59 10.27
C GLU A 61 10.16 2.57 9.12
N LEU A 62 11.34 2.08 8.73
CA LEU A 62 11.47 1.06 7.69
C LEU A 62 10.91 -0.29 8.15
N GLN A 63 11.17 -0.69 9.40
CA GLN A 63 10.63 -1.92 9.96
C GLN A 63 9.10 -1.90 10.02
N TRP A 64 8.53 -0.75 10.27
CA TRP A 64 7.08 -0.60 10.29
C TRP A 64 6.45 -0.79 8.92
N ASP A 65 7.04 -0.19 7.89
CA ASP A 65 6.63 -0.39 6.50
C ASP A 65 6.78 -1.87 6.09
N LEU A 66 7.89 -2.50 6.49
CA LEU A 66 8.11 -3.94 6.28
C LEU A 66 7.04 -4.79 6.96
N ASN A 67 6.72 -4.51 8.22
CA ASN A 67 5.71 -5.25 8.98
C ASN A 67 4.31 -5.14 8.33
N TYR A 68 3.97 -3.98 7.80
CA TYR A 68 2.74 -3.80 7.01
C TYR A 68 2.72 -4.69 5.77
N LEU A 69 3.83 -4.69 5.00
CA LEU A 69 3.96 -5.51 3.79
C LEU A 69 3.92 -7.01 4.11
N MET A 70 4.50 -7.42 5.23
CA MET A 70 4.45 -8.80 5.72
C MET A 70 3.02 -9.22 6.09
N LYS A 71 2.25 -8.36 6.75
CA LYS A 71 0.83 -8.62 7.04
C LYS A 71 0.01 -8.76 5.76
N LEU A 72 0.25 -7.88 4.78
CA LEU A 72 -0.40 -7.94 3.47
C LEU A 72 -0.06 -9.25 2.75
N TRP A 73 1.22 -9.66 2.75
CA TRP A 73 1.65 -10.91 2.15
C TRP A 73 0.98 -12.13 2.82
N ASN A 74 0.96 -12.18 4.14
CA ASN A 74 0.33 -13.27 4.87
C ASN A 74 -1.17 -13.38 4.55
N ALA A 75 -1.86 -12.26 4.40
CA ALA A 75 -3.26 -12.23 3.98
C ALA A 75 -3.44 -12.76 2.55
N ILE A 76 -2.57 -12.36 1.61
CA ILE A 76 -2.57 -12.82 0.22
C ILE A 76 -2.30 -14.34 0.17
N GLU A 77 -1.27 -14.80 0.87
CA GLU A 77 -0.91 -16.22 0.91
C GLU A 77 -2.03 -17.07 1.52
N GLY A 78 -2.62 -16.60 2.62
CA GLY A 78 -3.77 -17.25 3.25
C GLY A 78 -4.98 -17.35 2.31
N ALA A 79 -5.31 -16.26 1.62
CA ALA A 79 -6.42 -16.24 0.66
C ALA A 79 -6.15 -17.12 -0.59
N ALA A 80 -4.89 -17.23 -1.00
CA ALA A 80 -4.50 -18.05 -2.16
C ALA A 80 -4.54 -19.57 -1.88
N ARG A 81 -4.49 -19.98 -0.60
CA ARG A 81 -4.55 -21.40 -0.23
C ARG A 81 -5.87 -22.03 -0.69
N PRO A 82 -5.83 -23.26 -1.23
CA PRO A 82 -7.05 -23.98 -1.54
C PRO A 82 -7.88 -24.19 -0.27
N GLN A 83 -9.15 -23.82 -0.31
CA GLN A 83 -10.11 -24.05 0.76
C GLN A 83 -11.25 -24.93 0.25
N PHE A 84 -11.72 -25.85 1.09
CA PHE A 84 -12.76 -26.79 0.75
C PHE A 84 -13.92 -26.68 1.75
N GLU A 85 -15.15 -26.77 1.22
CA GLU A 85 -16.38 -26.70 2.02
C GLU A 85 -16.62 -28.06 2.71
N SER A 86 -16.60 -28.07 4.03
CA SER A 86 -17.01 -29.21 4.85
C SER A 86 -18.34 -28.89 5.52
N VAL A 87 -19.39 -29.66 5.20
CA VAL A 87 -20.71 -29.49 5.79
C VAL A 87 -20.90 -30.55 6.85
N VAL A 88 -21.02 -30.12 8.10
CA VAL A 88 -21.35 -30.99 9.23
C VAL A 88 -22.81 -30.78 9.60
N THR A 89 -23.57 -31.87 9.71
CA THR A 89 -24.96 -31.85 10.17
C THR A 89 -24.98 -32.33 11.62
N ASP A 90 -25.50 -31.52 12.51
CA ASP A 90 -25.66 -31.92 13.92
C ASP A 90 -26.83 -32.92 14.10
N PRO A 91 -26.97 -33.51 15.27
CA PRO A 91 -28.06 -34.48 15.56
C PRO A 91 -29.46 -33.87 15.44
N GLU A 92 -29.58 -32.52 15.53
CA GLU A 92 -30.82 -31.76 15.39
C GLU A 92 -31.12 -31.39 13.93
N GLY A 93 -30.27 -31.81 12.98
CA GLY A 93 -30.47 -31.60 11.54
C GLY A 93 -29.98 -30.23 11.04
N LYS A 94 -29.33 -29.41 11.87
CA LYS A 94 -28.76 -28.12 11.47
C LYS A 94 -27.43 -28.33 10.74
N LYS A 95 -27.32 -27.76 9.56
CA LYS A 95 -26.11 -27.82 8.73
C LYS A 95 -25.21 -26.63 9.05
N THR A 96 -23.96 -26.92 9.39
CA THR A 96 -22.91 -25.90 9.57
C THR A 96 -21.82 -26.14 8.52
N THR A 97 -21.52 -25.10 7.74
CA THR A 97 -20.43 -25.13 6.75
C THR A 97 -19.18 -24.59 7.39
N THR A 98 -18.11 -25.36 7.35
CA THR A 98 -16.76 -24.97 7.76
C THR A 98 -15.81 -25.06 6.57
N TYR A 99 -14.71 -24.33 6.63
CA TYR A 99 -13.69 -24.35 5.58
C TYR A 99 -12.44 -25.06 6.09
N VAL A 100 -11.96 -26.01 5.28
CA VAL A 100 -10.81 -26.87 5.62
C VAL A 100 -9.79 -26.85 4.48
N ASP A 101 -8.52 -27.11 4.80
CA ASP A 101 -7.44 -27.12 3.82
C ASP A 101 -7.31 -28.48 3.10
N SER A 102 -8.00 -29.50 3.60
CA SER A 102 -7.99 -30.85 3.02
C SER A 102 -9.03 -31.00 1.92
N PRO A 103 -8.66 -31.55 0.74
CA PRO A 103 -9.61 -31.85 -0.33
C PRO A 103 -10.56 -33.01 -0.01
N ASN A 104 -10.30 -33.74 1.08
CA ASN A 104 -11.11 -34.89 1.48
C ASN A 104 -11.75 -34.64 2.85
N GLY A 105 -13.02 -34.94 2.97
CA GLY A 105 -13.77 -34.91 4.22
C GLY A 105 -13.44 -36.08 5.15
N PRO A 106 -14.02 -36.09 6.38
CA PRO A 106 -13.82 -37.17 7.36
C PRO A 106 -14.15 -38.55 6.85
N ASP A 107 -15.12 -38.65 5.95
CA ASP A 107 -15.60 -39.91 5.35
C ASP A 107 -14.86 -40.26 4.06
N GLY A 108 -13.74 -39.60 3.75
CA GLY A 108 -12.97 -39.79 2.53
C GLY A 108 -13.62 -39.25 1.25
N GLN A 109 -14.79 -38.65 1.33
CA GLN A 109 -15.44 -38.02 0.18
C GLN A 109 -14.69 -36.75 -0.25
N ARG A 110 -14.67 -36.52 -1.57
CA ARG A 110 -14.04 -35.33 -2.11
C ARG A 110 -14.91 -34.06 -1.85
N LEU A 111 -14.34 -33.10 -1.17
CA LEU A 111 -15.00 -31.84 -0.85
C LEU A 111 -14.98 -30.86 -2.03
N LYS A 112 -15.98 -29.99 -2.10
CA LYS A 112 -16.04 -28.93 -3.09
C LYS A 112 -15.05 -27.82 -2.71
N ARG A 113 -14.27 -27.34 -3.68
CA ARG A 113 -13.39 -26.21 -3.48
C ARG A 113 -14.19 -24.92 -3.33
N ALA A 114 -13.99 -24.19 -2.22
CA ALA A 114 -14.70 -22.96 -1.90
C ALA A 114 -14.18 -21.77 -2.72
N ASN A 115 -12.87 -21.76 -3.03
CA ASN A 115 -12.19 -20.69 -3.76
C ASN A 115 -11.56 -21.20 -5.07
N PRO A 116 -12.37 -21.64 -6.08
CA PRO A 116 -11.81 -22.08 -7.35
C PRO A 116 -11.18 -20.92 -8.11
N PRO A 117 -9.97 -21.07 -8.68
CA PRO A 117 -9.37 -20.05 -9.53
C PRO A 117 -10.12 -19.91 -10.88
N PRO A 118 -10.11 -18.74 -11.54
CA PRO A 118 -9.51 -17.49 -11.04
C PRO A 118 -10.43 -16.72 -10.09
N PHE A 119 -9.87 -16.05 -9.09
CA PHE A 119 -10.60 -15.12 -8.23
C PHE A 119 -9.68 -13.96 -7.79
N LEU A 120 -10.27 -12.82 -7.48
CA LEU A 120 -9.54 -11.64 -7.00
C LEU A 120 -9.12 -11.87 -5.55
N ILE A 121 -7.82 -11.79 -5.27
CA ILE A 121 -7.26 -11.88 -3.92
C ILE A 121 -7.01 -10.50 -3.35
N VAL A 122 -6.33 -9.66 -4.13
CA VAL A 122 -6.03 -8.28 -3.76
C VAL A 122 -6.03 -7.41 -5.01
N GLU A 123 -6.52 -6.21 -4.86
CA GLU A 123 -6.47 -5.17 -5.88
C GLU A 123 -5.46 -4.10 -5.47
N GLU A 124 -4.73 -3.55 -6.42
CA GLU A 124 -3.83 -2.43 -6.13
C GLU A 124 -4.64 -1.24 -5.62
N SER A 125 -4.11 -0.56 -4.61
CA SER A 125 -4.74 0.62 -4.02
C SER A 125 -5.09 1.66 -5.10
N ASN A 126 -6.22 2.32 -4.93
CA ASN A 126 -6.63 3.39 -5.82
C ASN A 126 -5.62 4.55 -5.86
N LEU A 127 -5.78 5.44 -6.83
CA LEU A 127 -4.87 6.56 -7.05
C LEU A 127 -4.68 7.44 -5.79
N VAL A 128 -5.74 7.67 -5.01
CA VAL A 128 -5.68 8.51 -3.81
C VAL A 128 -4.82 7.85 -2.72
N ILE A 129 -5.01 6.57 -2.48
CA ILE A 129 -4.18 5.83 -1.51
C ILE A 129 -2.72 5.79 -1.95
N ARG A 130 -2.48 5.58 -3.26
CA ARG A 130 -1.11 5.64 -3.80
C ARG A 130 -0.49 7.03 -3.65
N ALA A 131 -1.26 8.10 -3.86
CA ALA A 131 -0.79 9.46 -3.68
C ALA A 131 -0.41 9.73 -2.22
N ILE A 132 -1.25 9.33 -1.26
CA ILE A 132 -0.93 9.44 0.18
C ILE A 132 0.34 8.64 0.49
N ARG A 133 0.41 7.39 0.06
CA ARG A 133 1.57 6.52 0.28
C ARG A 133 2.88 7.14 -0.22
N ASP A 134 2.85 7.73 -1.41
CA ASP A 134 4.07 8.15 -2.10
C ASP A 134 4.46 9.61 -1.80
N TYR A 135 3.49 10.49 -1.49
CA TYR A 135 3.73 11.94 -1.38
C TYR A 135 3.46 12.53 0.01
N PHE A 136 2.75 11.81 0.88
CA PHE A 136 2.53 12.35 2.22
C PHE A 136 3.86 12.46 2.98
N HIS A 137 4.09 13.58 3.66
CA HIS A 137 5.21 13.81 4.58
C HIS A 137 4.75 14.64 5.79
N PRO A 138 5.51 14.65 6.92
CA PRO A 138 5.07 15.27 8.17
C PRO A 138 4.77 16.77 8.10
N GLU A 139 5.31 17.50 7.13
CA GLU A 139 5.02 18.93 6.92
C GLU A 139 3.64 19.18 6.29
N ILE A 140 3.01 18.15 5.70
CA ILE A 140 1.63 18.25 5.20
C ILE A 140 0.69 18.33 6.41
N GLY A 141 0.03 19.47 6.55
CA GLY A 141 -0.87 19.76 7.67
C GLY A 141 -2.16 18.94 7.60
N GLU A 142 -2.76 18.82 6.42
CA GLU A 142 -4.07 18.18 6.22
C GLU A 142 -4.15 17.46 4.90
N ILE A 143 -4.92 16.37 4.88
CA ILE A 143 -5.38 15.66 3.69
C ILE A 143 -6.89 15.81 3.66
N LEU A 144 -7.41 16.62 2.75
CA LEU A 144 -8.83 16.87 2.62
C LEU A 144 -9.43 15.96 1.56
N VAL A 145 -10.52 15.27 1.93
CA VAL A 145 -11.23 14.34 1.04
C VAL A 145 -12.71 14.69 1.03
N ASP A 146 -13.28 14.90 -0.15
CA ASP A 146 -14.66 15.35 -0.34
C ASP A 146 -15.69 14.24 -0.63
N THR A 147 -15.26 12.98 -0.68
CA THR A 147 -16.14 11.81 -0.82
C THR A 147 -16.00 10.86 0.38
N ASP A 148 -17.11 10.25 0.80
CA ASP A 148 -17.13 9.41 2.00
C ASP A 148 -16.33 8.12 1.79
N ASP A 149 -16.48 7.45 0.65
CA ASP A 149 -15.80 6.19 0.35
C ASP A 149 -14.27 6.34 0.35
N ILE A 150 -13.75 7.38 -0.30
CA ILE A 150 -12.31 7.66 -0.36
C ILE A 150 -11.78 8.10 1.01
N TYR A 151 -12.57 8.88 1.75
CA TYR A 151 -12.21 9.28 3.11
C TYR A 151 -12.03 8.07 4.03
N GLU A 152 -12.97 7.12 4.03
CA GLU A 152 -12.86 5.91 4.85
C GLU A 152 -11.67 5.03 4.41
N GLN A 153 -11.43 4.87 3.11
CA GLN A 153 -10.27 4.15 2.60
C GLN A 153 -8.95 4.83 3.03
N ALA A 154 -8.86 6.17 2.92
CA ALA A 154 -7.70 6.93 3.34
C ALA A 154 -7.46 6.81 4.85
N ARG A 155 -8.52 6.88 5.66
CA ARG A 155 -8.45 6.65 7.10
C ARG A 155 -7.94 5.26 7.46
N GLN A 156 -8.51 4.23 6.85
CA GLN A 156 -8.09 2.85 7.08
C GLN A 156 -6.62 2.65 6.71
N PHE A 157 -6.21 3.16 5.55
CA PHE A 157 -4.81 3.10 5.13
C PHE A 157 -3.89 3.80 6.14
N MET A 158 -4.19 5.05 6.52
CA MET A 158 -3.38 5.82 7.47
C MET A 158 -3.33 5.17 8.85
N ALA A 159 -4.44 4.61 9.34
CA ALA A 159 -4.49 3.91 10.62
C ALA A 159 -3.55 2.69 10.66
N HIS A 160 -3.35 2.01 9.52
CA HIS A 160 -2.47 0.85 9.44
C HIS A 160 -1.01 1.19 9.16
N VAL A 161 -0.76 2.23 8.35
CA VAL A 161 0.59 2.55 7.85
C VAL A 161 1.23 3.71 8.59
N MET A 162 0.44 4.70 8.99
CA MET A 162 0.92 5.95 9.63
C MET A 162 -0.05 6.44 10.72
N PRO A 163 -0.34 5.67 11.80
CA PRO A 163 -1.37 6.00 12.79
C PRO A 163 -1.15 7.35 13.47
N ASP A 164 0.09 7.76 13.70
CA ASP A 164 0.41 9.06 14.32
C ASP A 164 -0.07 10.26 13.48
N ASN A 165 -0.34 10.03 12.21
CA ASN A 165 -0.81 11.06 11.26
C ASN A 165 -2.29 10.89 10.88
N LEU A 166 -3.00 9.97 11.49
CA LEU A 166 -4.41 9.67 11.17
C LEU A 166 -5.31 10.92 11.28
N GLN A 167 -5.07 11.77 12.26
CA GLN A 167 -5.84 13.00 12.46
C GLN A 167 -5.70 14.03 11.34
N ARG A 168 -4.74 13.87 10.45
CA ARG A 168 -4.52 14.76 9.30
C ARG A 168 -5.46 14.47 8.13
N VAL A 169 -6.07 13.29 8.10
CA VAL A 169 -7.11 12.95 7.11
C VAL A 169 -8.44 13.51 7.60
N LYS A 170 -8.99 14.46 6.85
CA LYS A 170 -10.23 15.15 7.20
C LYS A 170 -11.25 15.03 6.08
N ARG A 171 -12.51 14.82 6.49
CA ARG A 171 -13.63 14.88 5.58
C ARG A 171 -14.01 16.33 5.30
N TYR A 172 -13.89 16.72 4.03
CA TYR A 172 -14.31 18.04 3.56
C TYR A 172 -15.81 18.04 3.26
N LYS A 173 -16.56 18.97 3.88
CA LYS A 173 -18.03 19.09 3.76
C LYS A 173 -18.51 20.52 3.58
N ASP A 174 -17.69 21.39 2.99
CA ASP A 174 -18.07 22.77 2.72
C ASP A 174 -18.95 22.86 1.46
N ASP A 175 -19.77 23.93 1.35
CA ASP A 175 -20.60 24.19 0.18
C ASP A 175 -19.80 24.58 -1.06
N VAL A 176 -18.59 25.13 -0.86
CA VAL A 176 -17.66 25.46 -1.94
C VAL A 176 -16.92 24.20 -2.38
N PRO A 177 -16.91 23.83 -3.66
CA PRO A 177 -16.16 22.67 -4.14
C PRO A 177 -14.68 22.75 -3.73
N LEU A 178 -14.12 21.60 -3.33
CA LEU A 178 -12.76 21.52 -2.75
C LEU A 178 -11.69 22.18 -3.64
N PHE A 179 -11.69 21.89 -4.93
CA PHE A 179 -10.72 22.45 -5.87
C PHE A 179 -10.90 23.95 -6.07
N SER A 180 -12.14 24.41 -6.15
CA SER A 180 -12.44 25.86 -6.28
C SER A 180 -12.01 26.64 -5.05
N ARG A 181 -12.19 26.08 -3.83
CA ARG A 181 -11.76 26.70 -2.58
C ARG A 181 -10.27 27.00 -2.55
N PHE A 182 -9.46 26.07 -3.07
CA PHE A 182 -8.00 26.20 -3.08
C PHE A 182 -7.43 26.62 -4.44
N GLN A 183 -8.30 27.04 -5.38
CA GLN A 183 -7.92 27.47 -6.73
C GLN A 183 -7.05 26.44 -7.48
N ILE A 184 -7.34 25.15 -7.27
CA ILE A 184 -6.53 24.05 -7.82
C ILE A 184 -6.61 24.03 -9.35
N GLU A 185 -7.79 24.32 -9.95
CA GLU A 185 -7.95 24.40 -11.40
C GLU A 185 -6.98 25.43 -11.99
N HIS A 186 -6.90 26.62 -11.39
CA HIS A 186 -5.99 27.67 -11.86
C HIS A 186 -4.52 27.26 -11.72
N GLN A 187 -4.15 26.59 -10.62
CA GLN A 187 -2.80 26.07 -10.42
C GLN A 187 -2.45 25.03 -11.48
N ILE A 188 -3.39 24.12 -11.82
CA ILE A 188 -3.22 23.11 -12.87
C ILE A 188 -3.03 23.80 -14.22
N GLU A 189 -3.89 24.74 -14.58
CA GLU A 189 -3.77 25.51 -15.84
C GLU A 189 -2.42 26.22 -15.96
N THR A 190 -1.98 26.85 -14.87
CA THR A 190 -0.67 27.50 -14.82
C THR A 190 0.48 26.52 -14.97
N ALA A 191 0.38 25.35 -14.32
CA ALA A 191 1.40 24.30 -14.41
C ALA A 191 1.51 23.68 -15.81
N TYR A 192 0.39 23.63 -16.57
CA TYR A 192 0.36 23.18 -17.96
C TYR A 192 0.71 24.28 -18.97
N SER A 193 0.91 25.54 -18.51
CA SER A 193 1.33 26.63 -19.39
C SER A 193 2.72 26.35 -19.95
N ARG A 194 2.83 26.42 -21.28
CA ARG A 194 4.13 26.29 -21.96
C ARG A 194 5.06 27.48 -21.70
N GLN A 195 4.52 28.60 -21.27
CA GLN A 195 5.28 29.81 -21.01
C GLN A 195 5.35 30.08 -19.50
N VAL A 196 6.55 29.99 -18.95
CA VAL A 196 6.83 30.25 -17.53
C VAL A 196 7.48 31.65 -17.42
N PRO A 197 6.80 32.62 -16.82
CA PRO A 197 7.38 33.97 -16.61
C PRO A 197 8.49 33.90 -15.56
N LEU A 198 9.56 34.63 -15.82
CA LEU A 198 10.67 34.78 -14.88
C LEU A 198 10.54 36.06 -14.06
N PRO A 199 11.02 36.09 -12.81
CA PRO A 199 11.03 37.31 -11.97
C PRO A 199 11.78 38.49 -12.60
N SER A 200 12.73 38.22 -13.52
CA SER A 200 13.49 39.18 -14.27
C SER A 200 12.76 39.82 -15.44
N GLY A 201 11.50 39.45 -15.71
CA GLY A 201 10.69 39.97 -16.82
C GLY A 201 10.81 39.19 -18.15
N GLY A 202 11.61 38.14 -18.17
CA GLY A 202 11.66 37.18 -19.29
C GLY A 202 10.70 36.01 -19.12
N SER A 203 10.70 35.08 -20.06
CA SER A 203 9.95 33.84 -19.96
C SER A 203 10.74 32.64 -20.52
N ILE A 204 10.47 31.46 -19.97
CA ILE A 204 10.93 30.18 -20.53
C ILE A 204 9.74 29.55 -21.26
N VAL A 205 9.99 29.09 -22.49
CA VAL A 205 9.01 28.30 -23.24
C VAL A 205 9.43 26.84 -23.16
N VAL A 206 8.53 25.99 -22.68
CA VAL A 206 8.72 24.55 -22.60
C VAL A 206 8.08 23.92 -23.83
N ASP A 207 8.87 23.19 -24.60
CA ASP A 207 8.42 22.56 -25.87
C ASP A 207 8.00 21.08 -25.64
#